data_7cba53b31e68f04d9c2693640ed43f92
#
_entry.id   7cba53b31e68f04d9c2693640ed43f92
#
_cell.length_a   1.000
_cell.length_b   1.000
_cell.length_c   1.000
_cell.angle_alpha   90.00
_cell.angle_beta   90.00
_cell.angle_gamma   90.00
#
_symmetry.space_group_name_H-M   'P 1'
#
loop_
_entity.id
_entity.type
_entity.pdbx_description
1 polymer ?
#
loop_
_entity_poly.entity_id
_entity_poly.type
_entity_poly.pdbx_seq_one_letter_code
_entity_poly.pdbx_strand_id
1 'polypeptide(L)'
;MTGKERVLRALRREKTDRPPTDLTCTPEVWSALQEHFGVKTNVEVLNKLDVDMARFSIPFIGPKERSTPPLGGEGYDFWGVYNKKAENPYNTYYEFVGHPLAEMETVEQIMEYDWPSLDWWDYSKVKETIRALKGDNDRCIMWFAGGAFETPWYMRGLEQFLVDLYEAPEIVNAICSKVAEYYYQRALRVLDAADGEVDMIGSGGDIGGQNCMMLSPAKWRELIKPHTAGLIRPFKDMGLGTFYHSCGSCYDVIDDLIEVGLDVLDPIQVTAANMQPEILYPKFGDRLSFHGAIDEVELLPHATASQVYDETQRIISILGANHGYIVSPSHQVQGDTTVENVIAIFKAAQDYKY
;
A
#
# COMPACT_ATOMS: atom_id res chain seq x y z
N MET A 1 -1.04 1.79 25.67
CA MET A 1 -1.93 1.97 24.50
C MET A 1 -1.70 0.76 23.59
N THR A 2 -2.75 0.14 23.02
CA THR A 2 -2.58 -0.96 22.05
C THR A 2 -2.11 -0.41 20.70
N GLY A 3 -1.60 -1.29 19.83
CA GLY A 3 -1.21 -0.91 18.47
C GLY A 3 -2.38 -0.31 17.69
N LYS A 4 -3.54 -1.00 17.72
CA LYS A 4 -4.78 -0.52 17.12
C LYS A 4 -5.17 0.89 17.61
N GLU A 5 -5.21 1.08 18.93
CA GLU A 5 -5.57 2.39 19.50
C GLU A 5 -4.61 3.48 19.04
N ARG A 6 -3.31 3.18 19.00
CA ARG A 6 -2.26 4.13 18.59
C ARG A 6 -2.43 4.56 17.13
N VAL A 7 -2.63 3.59 16.23
CA VAL A 7 -2.86 3.88 14.81
C VAL A 7 -4.14 4.69 14.62
N LEU A 8 -5.29 4.25 15.18
CA LEU A 8 -6.56 4.94 15.00
C LEU A 8 -6.56 6.36 15.58
N ARG A 9 -5.79 6.63 16.65
CA ARG A 9 -5.55 7.99 17.14
C ARG A 9 -4.72 8.81 16.17
N ALA A 10 -3.65 8.23 15.59
CA ALA A 10 -2.84 8.92 14.60
C ALA A 10 -3.65 9.33 13.36
N LEU A 11 -4.62 8.51 12.92
CA LEU A 11 -5.55 8.90 11.84
C LEU A 11 -6.36 10.16 12.17
N ARG A 12 -6.66 10.38 13.45
CA ARG A 12 -7.40 11.55 13.94
C ARG A 12 -6.49 12.67 14.44
N ARG A 13 -5.15 12.48 14.33
CA ARG A 13 -4.13 13.42 14.84
C ARG A 13 -4.31 13.70 16.35
N GLU A 14 -4.69 12.66 17.08
CA GLU A 14 -4.84 12.67 18.53
C GLU A 14 -3.57 12.16 19.20
N LYS A 15 -3.29 12.69 20.40
CA LYS A 15 -2.08 12.34 21.17
C LYS A 15 -1.96 10.83 21.41
N THR A 16 -0.79 10.29 21.14
CA THR A 16 -0.36 8.91 21.41
C THR A 16 0.80 8.88 22.40
N ASP A 17 1.08 7.72 22.96
CA ASP A 17 2.22 7.51 23.88
C ASP A 17 3.57 7.49 23.14
N ARG A 18 3.56 7.06 21.86
CA ARG A 18 4.64 7.12 20.89
C ARG A 18 4.04 7.14 19.47
N PRO A 19 4.83 7.46 18.42
CA PRO A 19 4.36 7.27 17.05
C PRO A 19 4.02 5.81 16.77
N PRO A 20 2.90 5.50 16.08
CA PRO A 20 2.64 4.16 15.58
C PRO A 20 3.66 3.77 14.51
N THR A 21 3.85 2.45 14.36
CA THR A 21 4.82 1.87 13.43
C THR A 21 4.20 0.83 12.53
N ASP A 22 4.76 0.70 11.31
CA ASP A 22 4.43 -0.35 10.35
C ASP A 22 5.72 -0.88 9.68
N LEU A 23 5.67 -2.12 9.18
CA LEU A 23 6.79 -2.77 8.50
C LEU A 23 6.32 -3.65 7.36
N THR A 24 6.90 -3.41 6.19
CA THR A 24 6.85 -4.31 5.05
C THR A 24 8.25 -4.59 4.53
N CYS A 25 8.54 -5.87 4.24
CA CYS A 25 9.87 -6.32 3.81
C CYS A 25 9.75 -7.34 2.68
N THR A 26 10.82 -7.47 1.89
CA THR A 26 11.00 -8.61 0.99
C THR A 26 11.22 -9.91 1.79
N PRO A 27 11.01 -11.10 1.17
CA PRO A 27 11.22 -12.38 1.86
C PRO A 27 12.61 -12.55 2.44
N GLU A 28 13.63 -12.00 1.79
CA GLU A 28 15.03 -12.07 2.23
C GLU A 28 15.22 -11.31 3.54
N VAL A 29 14.66 -10.12 3.66
CA VAL A 29 14.73 -9.31 4.89
C VAL A 29 13.92 -9.94 6.01
N TRP A 30 12.73 -10.49 5.73
CA TRP A 30 11.98 -11.26 6.74
C TRP A 30 12.80 -12.42 7.29
N SER A 31 13.49 -13.17 6.41
CA SER A 31 14.35 -14.30 6.82
C SER A 31 15.51 -13.83 7.71
N ALA A 32 16.17 -12.73 7.35
CA ALA A 32 17.26 -12.16 8.13
C ALA A 32 16.80 -11.67 9.52
N LEU A 33 15.63 -11.01 9.60
CA LEU A 33 15.03 -10.60 10.88
C LEU A 33 14.63 -11.79 11.76
N GLN A 34 14.07 -12.85 11.15
CA GLN A 34 13.74 -14.09 11.88
C GLN A 34 14.99 -14.73 12.47
N GLU A 35 16.06 -14.83 11.70
CA GLU A 35 17.35 -15.36 12.16
C GLU A 35 17.91 -14.51 13.30
N HIS A 36 17.95 -13.18 13.13
CA HIS A 36 18.45 -12.24 14.14
C HIS A 36 17.73 -12.37 15.48
N PHE A 37 16.39 -12.45 15.46
CA PHE A 37 15.58 -12.57 16.68
C PHE A 37 15.41 -14.00 17.20
N GLY A 38 15.89 -15.00 16.46
CA GLY A 38 15.72 -16.42 16.81
C GLY A 38 14.26 -16.87 16.78
N VAL A 39 13.46 -16.33 15.87
CA VAL A 39 12.03 -16.61 15.71
C VAL A 39 11.75 -17.29 14.36
N LYS A 40 10.51 -17.78 14.15
CA LYS A 40 10.16 -18.58 12.96
C LYS A 40 9.14 -17.92 12.04
N THR A 41 8.46 -16.89 12.50
CA THR A 41 7.35 -16.27 11.76
C THR A 41 7.51 -14.76 11.71
N ASN A 42 6.94 -14.14 10.65
CA ASN A 42 6.89 -12.68 10.53
C ASN A 42 6.11 -12.05 11.69
N VAL A 43 5.07 -12.71 12.19
CA VAL A 43 4.29 -12.22 13.35
C VAL A 43 5.16 -12.11 14.60
N GLU A 44 6.04 -13.09 14.84
CA GLU A 44 6.97 -13.03 15.96
C GLU A 44 8.00 -11.89 15.78
N VAL A 45 8.45 -11.62 14.55
CA VAL A 45 9.31 -10.45 14.26
C VAL A 45 8.54 -9.15 14.56
N LEU A 46 7.29 -9.03 14.10
CA LEU A 46 6.44 -7.88 14.41
C LEU A 46 6.26 -7.69 15.92
N ASN A 47 6.13 -8.78 16.70
CA ASN A 47 6.06 -8.73 18.16
C ASN A 47 7.38 -8.21 18.77
N LYS A 48 8.53 -8.65 18.25
CA LYS A 48 9.87 -8.20 18.75
C LYS A 48 10.11 -6.72 18.49
N LEU A 49 9.61 -6.21 17.37
CA LEU A 49 9.75 -4.80 16.98
C LEU A 49 8.63 -3.91 17.53
N ASP A 50 7.61 -4.48 18.20
CA ASP A 50 6.42 -3.79 18.72
C ASP A 50 5.71 -2.98 17.61
N VAL A 51 5.51 -3.63 16.43
CA VAL A 51 4.84 -3.03 15.27
C VAL A 51 3.34 -2.94 15.51
N ASP A 52 2.72 -1.83 15.11
CA ASP A 52 1.33 -1.48 15.44
C ASP A 52 0.31 -1.84 14.35
N MET A 53 0.77 -2.09 13.13
CA MET A 53 -0.09 -2.44 11.99
C MET A 53 0.20 -3.84 11.47
N ALA A 54 -0.80 -4.43 10.83
CA ALA A 54 -0.61 -5.64 10.04
C ALA A 54 -1.58 -5.69 8.86
N ARG A 55 -1.11 -6.22 7.75
CA ARG A 55 -1.90 -6.49 6.54
C ARG A 55 -2.08 -8.00 6.38
N PHE A 56 -3.17 -8.42 5.77
CA PHE A 56 -3.42 -9.83 5.51
C PHE A 56 -3.89 -10.08 4.08
N SER A 57 -3.76 -11.31 3.68
CA SER A 57 -4.33 -11.87 2.45
C SER A 57 -5.15 -13.12 2.79
N ILE A 58 -5.99 -13.53 1.87
CA ILE A 58 -6.78 -14.77 1.98
C ILE A 58 -6.37 -15.74 0.87
N PRO A 59 -6.51 -17.07 1.09
CA PRO A 59 -6.13 -18.06 0.10
C PRO A 59 -6.92 -17.92 -1.20
N PHE A 60 -6.22 -18.04 -2.32
CA PHE A 60 -6.82 -18.18 -3.62
C PHE A 60 -7.24 -19.64 -3.84
N ILE A 61 -8.47 -19.85 -4.27
CA ILE A 61 -9.07 -21.16 -4.53
C ILE A 61 -9.67 -21.26 -5.94
N GLY A 62 -9.35 -20.28 -6.79
CA GLY A 62 -9.81 -20.22 -8.18
C GLY A 62 -9.01 -21.12 -9.13
N PRO A 63 -9.10 -20.87 -10.44
CA PRO A 63 -8.42 -21.67 -11.46
C PRO A 63 -6.90 -21.72 -11.25
N LYS A 64 -6.34 -22.93 -11.33
CA LYS A 64 -4.90 -23.15 -11.10
C LYS A 64 -4.01 -22.35 -12.07
N GLU A 65 -4.44 -22.21 -13.31
CA GLU A 65 -3.74 -21.46 -14.37
C GLU A 65 -3.69 -19.95 -14.11
N ARG A 66 -4.49 -19.42 -13.17
CA ARG A 66 -4.53 -18.02 -12.72
C ARG A 66 -4.17 -17.86 -11.25
N SER A 67 -3.44 -18.82 -10.69
CA SER A 67 -3.14 -18.87 -9.25
C SER A 67 -1.86 -18.16 -8.85
N THR A 68 -1.10 -17.61 -9.79
CA THR A 68 0.11 -16.84 -9.48
C THR A 68 -0.29 -15.55 -8.75
N PRO A 69 0.25 -15.26 -7.56
CA PRO A 69 0.02 -13.98 -6.92
C PRO A 69 0.62 -12.86 -7.79
N PRO A 70 -0.08 -11.72 -7.96
CA PRO A 70 0.50 -10.58 -8.65
C PRO A 70 1.85 -10.19 -8.01
N LEU A 71 2.89 -10.06 -8.84
CA LEU A 71 4.29 -9.80 -8.42
C LEU A 71 4.87 -10.83 -7.41
N GLY A 72 4.23 -11.99 -7.24
CA GLY A 72 4.64 -12.99 -6.25
C GLY A 72 5.08 -14.35 -6.84
N GLY A 73 5.14 -14.47 -8.16
CA GLY A 73 5.53 -15.70 -8.85
C GLY A 73 5.53 -15.55 -10.36
N GLU A 74 6.13 -16.53 -11.09
CA GLU A 74 6.07 -16.60 -12.55
C GLU A 74 4.80 -17.33 -13.00
N GLY A 75 4.04 -16.70 -13.91
CA GLY A 75 2.79 -17.26 -14.45
C GLY A 75 1.68 -16.22 -14.53
N TYR A 76 0.47 -16.67 -14.87
CA TYR A 76 -0.70 -15.79 -14.93
C TYR A 76 -1.29 -15.56 -13.56
N ASP A 77 -1.53 -14.29 -13.22
CA ASP A 77 -2.28 -13.91 -12.05
C ASP A 77 -3.80 -14.00 -12.26
N PHE A 78 -4.57 -13.73 -11.21
CA PHE A 78 -6.03 -13.85 -11.30
C PHE A 78 -6.69 -12.83 -12.24
N TRP A 79 -5.99 -11.75 -12.62
CA TRP A 79 -6.41 -10.82 -13.68
C TRP A 79 -6.11 -11.35 -15.08
N GLY A 80 -5.29 -12.42 -15.22
CA GLY A 80 -4.81 -12.94 -16.49
C GLY A 80 -3.57 -12.21 -17.00
N VAL A 81 -2.93 -11.40 -16.16
CA VAL A 81 -1.64 -10.76 -16.48
C VAL A 81 -0.52 -11.78 -16.28
N TYR A 82 0.38 -11.89 -17.27
CA TYR A 82 1.54 -12.78 -17.14
C TYR A 82 2.69 -12.08 -16.43
N ASN A 83 3.13 -12.68 -15.34
CA ASN A 83 4.26 -12.24 -14.53
C ASN A 83 5.49 -13.07 -14.94
N LYS A 84 6.60 -12.40 -15.26
CA LYS A 84 7.88 -13.03 -15.61
C LYS A 84 8.90 -12.74 -14.52
N LYS A 85 9.60 -13.80 -14.09
CA LYS A 85 10.66 -13.68 -13.10
C LYS A 85 11.82 -12.83 -13.62
N ALA A 86 12.32 -11.93 -12.80
CA ALA A 86 13.56 -11.18 -12.98
C ALA A 86 14.36 -11.19 -11.67
N GLU A 87 15.67 -11.02 -11.75
CA GLU A 87 16.57 -11.11 -10.61
C GLU A 87 17.61 -9.98 -10.65
N ASN A 88 17.98 -9.48 -9.49
CA ASN A 88 19.15 -8.65 -9.27
C ASN A 88 19.99 -9.25 -8.12
N PRO A 89 21.18 -8.72 -7.78
CA PRO A 89 22.05 -9.30 -6.75
C PRO A 89 21.43 -9.40 -5.35
N TYR A 90 20.36 -8.68 -5.08
CA TYR A 90 19.75 -8.55 -3.74
C TYR A 90 18.38 -9.20 -3.64
N ASN A 91 17.62 -9.24 -4.77
CA ASN A 91 16.22 -9.66 -4.75
C ASN A 91 15.82 -10.42 -6.01
N THR A 92 14.81 -11.28 -5.84
CA THR A 92 13.96 -11.75 -6.94
C THR A 92 12.74 -10.85 -7.04
N TYR A 93 12.37 -10.44 -8.27
CA TYR A 93 11.16 -9.66 -8.53
C TYR A 93 10.46 -10.16 -9.80
N TYR A 94 9.29 -9.62 -10.09
CA TYR A 94 8.47 -10.05 -11.21
C TYR A 94 8.02 -8.85 -12.04
N GLU A 95 7.99 -9.02 -13.35
CA GLU A 95 7.60 -8.00 -14.32
C GLU A 95 6.32 -8.40 -15.03
N PHE A 96 5.41 -7.47 -15.25
CA PHE A 96 4.23 -7.67 -16.06
C PHE A 96 4.61 -7.60 -17.54
N VAL A 97 4.52 -8.75 -18.24
CA VAL A 97 4.93 -8.87 -19.65
C VAL A 97 3.83 -9.38 -20.56
N GLY A 98 2.69 -9.80 -20.01
CA GLY A 98 1.53 -10.24 -20.77
C GLY A 98 0.28 -9.49 -20.33
N HIS A 99 -0.35 -8.79 -21.27
CA HIS A 99 -1.45 -7.87 -21.02
C HIS A 99 -2.72 -8.39 -21.71
N PRO A 100 -3.68 -8.99 -20.97
CA PRO A 100 -4.82 -9.69 -21.57
C PRO A 100 -5.77 -8.79 -22.36
N LEU A 101 -5.75 -7.47 -22.13
CA LEU A 101 -6.62 -6.50 -22.80
C LEU A 101 -5.89 -5.70 -23.90
N ALA A 102 -4.62 -6.03 -24.21
CA ALA A 102 -3.80 -5.22 -25.13
C ALA A 102 -4.41 -5.07 -26.53
N GLU A 103 -5.01 -6.14 -27.06
CA GLU A 103 -5.56 -6.18 -28.42
C GLU A 103 -7.08 -5.85 -28.50
N MET A 104 -7.69 -5.45 -27.37
CA MET A 104 -9.11 -5.14 -27.35
C MET A 104 -9.36 -3.69 -27.77
N GLU A 105 -10.15 -3.49 -28.82
CA GLU A 105 -10.35 -2.17 -29.45
C GLU A 105 -11.70 -1.52 -29.09
N THR A 106 -12.63 -2.27 -28.45
CA THR A 106 -13.97 -1.75 -28.13
C THR A 106 -14.36 -2.01 -26.68
N VAL A 107 -15.27 -1.19 -26.17
CA VAL A 107 -15.85 -1.36 -24.83
C VAL A 107 -16.55 -2.72 -24.69
N GLU A 108 -17.21 -3.19 -25.74
CA GLU A 108 -17.90 -4.49 -25.77
C GLU A 108 -16.89 -5.62 -25.51
N GLN A 109 -15.75 -5.62 -26.19
CA GLN A 109 -14.70 -6.61 -25.98
C GLN A 109 -14.18 -6.59 -24.54
N ILE A 110 -13.96 -5.39 -23.98
CA ILE A 110 -13.57 -5.23 -22.55
C ILE A 110 -14.64 -5.81 -21.62
N MET A 111 -15.92 -5.54 -21.89
CA MET A 111 -17.02 -6.03 -21.05
C MET A 111 -17.20 -7.55 -21.12
N GLU A 112 -16.87 -8.18 -22.25
CA GLU A 112 -16.95 -9.62 -22.50
C GLU A 112 -15.70 -10.39 -22.02
N TYR A 113 -14.65 -9.70 -21.58
CA TYR A 113 -13.47 -10.36 -21.00
C TYR A 113 -13.86 -11.30 -19.85
N ASP A 114 -13.13 -12.40 -19.70
CA ASP A 114 -13.31 -13.34 -18.59
C ASP A 114 -12.74 -12.79 -17.27
N TRP A 115 -13.49 -11.84 -16.69
CA TRP A 115 -13.14 -11.16 -15.45
C TRP A 115 -13.06 -12.14 -14.28
N PRO A 116 -12.16 -11.91 -13.28
CA PRO A 116 -12.03 -12.79 -12.13
C PRO A 116 -13.33 -12.87 -11.31
N SER A 117 -13.65 -14.08 -10.83
CA SER A 117 -14.78 -14.30 -9.93
C SER A 117 -14.42 -13.95 -8.48
N LEU A 118 -15.39 -13.36 -7.78
CA LEU A 118 -15.28 -13.14 -6.35
C LEU A 118 -15.27 -14.46 -5.54
N ASP A 119 -15.72 -15.55 -6.13
CA ASP A 119 -15.74 -16.87 -5.50
C ASP A 119 -14.39 -17.62 -5.56
N TRP A 120 -13.38 -17.00 -6.17
CA TRP A 120 -12.01 -17.55 -6.23
C TRP A 120 -11.19 -17.35 -4.94
N TRP A 121 -11.82 -16.94 -3.84
CA TRP A 121 -11.16 -16.65 -2.57
C TRP A 121 -11.80 -17.38 -1.39
N ASP A 122 -10.97 -17.90 -0.49
CA ASP A 122 -11.45 -18.56 0.73
C ASP A 122 -11.68 -17.54 1.87
N TYR A 123 -12.85 -16.93 1.88
CA TYR A 123 -13.26 -15.97 2.92
C TYR A 123 -13.40 -16.62 4.31
N SER A 124 -13.54 -17.95 4.42
CA SER A 124 -13.64 -18.64 5.70
C SER A 124 -12.37 -18.49 6.55
N LYS A 125 -11.25 -18.14 5.92
CA LYS A 125 -9.96 -17.96 6.58
C LYS A 125 -9.72 -16.56 7.15
N VAL A 126 -10.58 -15.58 6.87
CA VAL A 126 -10.41 -14.19 7.30
C VAL A 126 -10.20 -14.07 8.81
N LYS A 127 -11.11 -14.58 9.63
CA LYS A 127 -11.02 -14.46 11.10
C LYS A 127 -9.81 -15.16 11.69
N GLU A 128 -9.46 -16.35 11.19
CA GLU A 128 -8.28 -17.10 11.63
C GLU A 128 -7.01 -16.29 11.35
N THR A 129 -6.89 -15.72 10.14
CA THR A 129 -5.74 -14.92 9.73
C THR A 129 -5.60 -13.64 10.55
N ILE A 130 -6.70 -12.92 10.76
CA ILE A 130 -6.71 -11.69 11.57
C ILE A 130 -6.25 -11.99 13.01
N ARG A 131 -6.80 -13.04 13.65
CA ARG A 131 -6.42 -13.42 15.02
C ARG A 131 -4.93 -13.73 15.15
N ALA A 132 -4.36 -14.42 14.16
CA ALA A 132 -2.93 -14.71 14.15
C ALA A 132 -2.07 -13.43 14.05
N LEU A 133 -2.55 -12.40 13.34
CA LEU A 133 -1.83 -11.15 13.11
C LEU A 133 -1.97 -10.14 14.24
N LYS A 134 -3.07 -10.13 14.99
CA LYS A 134 -3.27 -9.18 16.11
C LYS A 134 -2.15 -9.25 17.13
N GLY A 135 -1.63 -10.44 17.41
CA GLY A 135 -0.53 -10.64 18.34
C GLY A 135 -0.82 -10.08 19.75
N ASP A 136 0.23 -9.92 20.55
CA ASP A 136 0.11 -9.43 21.93
C ASP A 136 -0.18 -7.92 22.02
N ASN A 137 0.11 -7.16 20.95
CA ASN A 137 -0.05 -5.72 20.88
C ASN A 137 -1.43 -5.27 20.40
N ASP A 138 -2.34 -6.17 20.07
CA ASP A 138 -3.64 -5.87 19.43
C ASP A 138 -3.45 -4.90 18.26
N ARG A 139 -2.80 -5.35 17.20
CA ARG A 139 -2.47 -4.54 16.03
C ARG A 139 -3.69 -4.02 15.30
N CYS A 140 -3.55 -2.85 14.70
CA CYS A 140 -4.47 -2.34 13.70
C CYS A 140 -4.43 -3.23 12.45
N ILE A 141 -5.56 -3.77 12.06
CA ILE A 141 -5.69 -4.68 10.93
C ILE A 141 -6.18 -3.94 9.69
N MET A 142 -5.38 -4.00 8.62
CA MET A 142 -5.71 -3.39 7.34
C MET A 142 -5.91 -4.46 6.26
N TRP A 143 -7.00 -4.33 5.50
CA TRP A 143 -7.18 -5.01 4.23
C TRP A 143 -6.81 -4.09 3.08
N PHE A 144 -5.88 -4.51 2.23
CA PHE A 144 -5.56 -3.77 1.01
C PHE A 144 -6.46 -4.28 -0.13
N ALA A 145 -7.40 -3.44 -0.55
CA ALA A 145 -8.41 -3.82 -1.54
C ALA A 145 -7.80 -3.97 -2.94
N GLY A 146 -6.95 -3.02 -3.34
CA GLY A 146 -6.34 -2.92 -4.66
C GLY A 146 -6.43 -1.50 -5.22
N GLY A 147 -6.12 -1.31 -6.50
CA GLY A 147 -6.00 0.02 -7.10
C GLY A 147 -6.74 0.18 -8.43
N ALA A 148 -7.31 1.37 -8.63
CA ALA A 148 -8.06 1.71 -9.82
C ALA A 148 -7.19 2.27 -10.97
N PHE A 149 -5.88 2.30 -10.83
CA PHE A 149 -4.96 2.78 -11.86
C PHE A 149 -3.97 1.70 -12.31
N GLU A 150 -3.22 1.09 -11.38
CA GLU A 150 -2.17 0.13 -11.74
C GLU A 150 -2.73 -1.15 -12.37
N THR A 151 -3.70 -1.81 -11.71
CA THR A 151 -4.31 -3.02 -12.27
C THR A 151 -4.88 -2.82 -13.68
N PRO A 152 -5.59 -1.71 -13.98
CA PRO A 152 -5.99 -1.39 -15.34
C PRO A 152 -4.83 -1.37 -16.35
N TRP A 153 -3.73 -0.69 -16.06
CA TRP A 153 -2.63 -0.67 -17.02
C TRP A 153 -1.79 -1.97 -17.02
N TYR A 154 -1.76 -2.75 -15.92
CA TYR A 154 -1.20 -4.12 -15.96
C TYR A 154 -1.95 -4.99 -16.98
N MET A 155 -3.28 -4.83 -17.05
CA MET A 155 -4.12 -5.57 -17.99
C MET A 155 -4.06 -5.05 -19.42
N ARG A 156 -3.92 -3.73 -19.62
CA ARG A 156 -3.94 -3.07 -20.93
C ARG A 156 -2.57 -2.93 -21.58
N GLY A 157 -1.50 -2.90 -20.77
CA GLY A 157 -0.17 -2.42 -21.13
C GLY A 157 -0.03 -0.92 -20.87
N LEU A 158 1.06 -0.50 -20.22
CA LEU A 158 1.23 0.88 -19.77
C LEU A 158 1.18 1.89 -20.92
N GLU A 159 1.92 1.63 -22.00
CA GLU A 159 1.97 2.54 -23.17
C GLU A 159 0.59 2.73 -23.76
N GLN A 160 -0.11 1.64 -24.08
CA GLN A 160 -1.45 1.70 -24.65
C GLN A 160 -2.45 2.34 -23.70
N PHE A 161 -2.39 2.05 -22.41
CA PHE A 161 -3.26 2.67 -21.42
C PHE A 161 -3.08 4.19 -21.35
N LEU A 162 -1.85 4.69 -21.42
CA LEU A 162 -1.57 6.13 -21.42
C LEU A 162 -2.03 6.82 -22.73
N VAL A 163 -1.94 6.13 -23.88
CA VAL A 163 -2.49 6.62 -25.15
C VAL A 163 -4.02 6.68 -25.08
N ASP A 164 -4.65 5.63 -24.56
CA ASP A 164 -6.11 5.54 -24.44
C ASP A 164 -6.72 6.61 -23.53
N LEU A 165 -5.96 7.19 -22.58
CA LEU A 165 -6.43 8.35 -21.81
C LEU A 165 -6.88 9.53 -22.71
N TYR A 166 -6.36 9.61 -23.93
CA TYR A 166 -6.63 10.69 -24.88
C TYR A 166 -7.41 10.23 -26.12
N GLU A 167 -7.12 9.03 -26.63
CA GLU A 167 -7.67 8.54 -27.89
C GLU A 167 -8.92 7.67 -27.71
N ALA A 168 -9.02 6.94 -26.56
CA ALA A 168 -10.13 6.05 -26.26
C ALA A 168 -10.50 6.06 -24.77
N PRO A 169 -10.86 7.22 -24.18
CA PRO A 169 -11.14 7.36 -22.74
C PRO A 169 -12.29 6.46 -22.26
N GLU A 170 -13.21 6.05 -23.14
CA GLU A 170 -14.27 5.09 -22.84
C GLU A 170 -13.73 3.69 -22.54
N ILE A 171 -12.64 3.25 -23.18
CA ILE A 171 -11.94 1.98 -22.89
C ILE A 171 -11.30 2.06 -21.51
N VAL A 172 -10.57 3.15 -21.21
CA VAL A 172 -9.97 3.38 -19.89
C VAL A 172 -11.05 3.32 -18.80
N ASN A 173 -12.16 4.05 -19.00
CA ASN A 173 -13.25 4.08 -18.04
C ASN A 173 -13.90 2.70 -17.86
N ALA A 174 -14.05 1.90 -18.91
CA ALA A 174 -14.60 0.55 -18.83
C ALA A 174 -13.68 -0.38 -18.00
N ILE A 175 -12.37 -0.36 -18.26
CA ILE A 175 -11.40 -1.17 -17.53
C ILE A 175 -11.36 -0.74 -16.05
N CYS A 176 -11.20 0.56 -15.77
CA CYS A 176 -11.14 1.10 -14.41
C CYS A 176 -12.43 0.79 -13.62
N SER A 177 -13.59 0.89 -14.25
CA SER A 177 -14.89 0.52 -13.64
C SER A 177 -14.93 -0.94 -13.21
N LYS A 178 -14.55 -1.86 -14.10
CA LYS A 178 -14.56 -3.31 -13.80
C LYS A 178 -13.60 -3.66 -12.68
N VAL A 179 -12.40 -3.09 -12.71
CA VAL A 179 -11.38 -3.33 -11.69
C VAL A 179 -11.80 -2.75 -10.34
N ALA A 180 -12.26 -1.49 -10.31
CA ALA A 180 -12.71 -0.85 -9.07
C ALA A 180 -13.92 -1.58 -8.46
N GLU A 181 -14.92 -1.95 -9.28
CA GLU A 181 -16.08 -2.72 -8.83
C GLU A 181 -15.68 -4.07 -8.23
N TYR A 182 -14.77 -4.81 -8.88
CA TYR A 182 -14.28 -6.08 -8.35
C TYR A 182 -13.60 -5.91 -6.99
N TYR A 183 -12.69 -4.93 -6.85
CA TYR A 183 -12.00 -4.68 -5.59
C TYR A 183 -12.95 -4.23 -4.48
N TYR A 184 -13.92 -3.38 -4.81
CA TYR A 184 -14.94 -2.94 -3.87
C TYR A 184 -15.78 -4.12 -3.36
N GLN A 185 -16.33 -4.94 -4.26
CA GLN A 185 -17.14 -6.11 -3.90
C GLN A 185 -16.34 -7.15 -3.12
N ARG A 186 -15.08 -7.38 -3.49
CA ARG A 186 -14.18 -8.27 -2.74
C ARG A 186 -13.93 -7.76 -1.33
N ALA A 187 -13.69 -6.46 -1.17
CA ALA A 187 -13.51 -5.85 0.15
C ALA A 187 -14.78 -5.99 1.02
N LEU A 188 -15.98 -5.81 0.46
CA LEU A 188 -17.23 -6.03 1.19
C LEU A 188 -17.35 -7.46 1.71
N ARG A 189 -17.01 -8.47 0.91
CA ARG A 189 -17.02 -9.89 1.35
C ARG A 189 -15.99 -10.16 2.46
N VAL A 190 -14.82 -9.53 2.38
CA VAL A 190 -13.81 -9.61 3.45
C VAL A 190 -14.31 -8.96 4.73
N LEU A 191 -14.93 -7.79 4.66
CA LEU A 191 -15.48 -7.09 5.81
C LEU A 191 -16.61 -7.88 6.48
N ASP A 192 -17.51 -8.48 5.69
CA ASP A 192 -18.56 -9.37 6.19
C ASP A 192 -17.95 -10.58 6.92
N ALA A 193 -16.97 -11.25 6.30
CA ALA A 193 -16.29 -12.38 6.91
C ALA A 193 -15.46 -12.00 8.15
N ALA A 194 -14.94 -10.76 8.22
CA ALA A 194 -14.16 -10.26 9.35
C ALA A 194 -15.02 -9.87 10.56
N ASP A 195 -16.33 -9.59 10.38
CA ASP A 195 -17.28 -9.29 11.47
C ASP A 195 -16.77 -8.16 12.39
N GLY A 196 -16.33 -7.04 11.78
CA GLY A 196 -15.86 -5.86 12.49
C GLY A 196 -14.40 -5.90 12.98
N GLU A 197 -13.62 -6.92 12.60
CA GLU A 197 -12.23 -7.04 13.04
C GLU A 197 -11.21 -6.36 12.08
N VAL A 198 -11.65 -5.80 10.95
CA VAL A 198 -10.84 -4.95 10.07
C VAL A 198 -11.01 -3.49 10.49
N ASP A 199 -9.91 -2.78 10.65
CA ASP A 199 -9.86 -1.40 11.16
C ASP A 199 -9.70 -0.38 10.04
N MET A 200 -9.01 -0.77 8.97
CA MET A 200 -8.67 0.09 7.84
C MET A 200 -8.83 -0.62 6.51
N ILE A 201 -9.15 0.16 5.48
CA ILE A 201 -9.07 -0.29 4.08
C ILE A 201 -7.99 0.52 3.37
N GLY A 202 -7.05 -0.20 2.75
CA GLY A 202 -6.08 0.35 1.84
C GLY A 202 -6.55 0.24 0.40
N SER A 203 -6.29 1.26 -0.37
CA SER A 203 -6.33 1.24 -1.83
C SER A 203 -5.05 1.87 -2.39
N GLY A 204 -4.84 1.84 -3.69
CA GLY A 204 -3.62 2.41 -4.24
C GLY A 204 -3.65 2.55 -5.74
N GLY A 205 -2.50 2.90 -6.26
CA GLY A 205 -2.20 3.06 -7.67
C GLY A 205 -1.08 4.05 -7.83
N ASP A 206 0.08 3.60 -8.29
CA ASP A 206 1.26 4.45 -8.49
C ASP A 206 1.02 5.45 -9.63
N ILE A 207 0.42 6.60 -9.26
CA ILE A 207 0.14 7.72 -10.17
C ILE A 207 1.31 8.69 -10.27
N GLY A 208 2.29 8.59 -9.35
CA GLY A 208 3.47 9.44 -9.27
C GLY A 208 4.69 8.83 -9.95
N GLY A 209 5.48 9.67 -10.61
CA GLY A 209 6.86 9.38 -10.98
C GLY A 209 7.82 10.19 -10.09
N GLN A 210 9.12 10.11 -10.35
CA GLN A 210 10.12 10.79 -9.53
C GLN A 210 9.96 12.33 -9.54
N ASN A 211 9.63 12.91 -10.68
CA ASN A 211 9.60 14.37 -10.85
C ASN A 211 8.18 14.95 -10.97
N CYS A 212 7.21 14.16 -11.32
CA CYS A 212 5.82 14.57 -11.53
C CYS A 212 4.91 13.33 -11.60
N MET A 213 3.61 13.54 -11.73
CA MET A 213 2.65 12.46 -12.00
C MET A 213 2.91 11.80 -13.36
N MET A 214 2.55 10.51 -13.49
CA MET A 214 2.62 9.76 -14.76
C MET A 214 1.60 10.23 -15.80
N LEU A 215 0.55 10.89 -15.36
CA LEU A 215 -0.49 11.49 -16.19
C LEU A 215 -0.81 12.89 -15.66
N SER A 216 -1.40 13.75 -16.51
CA SER A 216 -1.75 15.10 -16.03
C SER A 216 -2.78 15.05 -14.91
N PRO A 217 -2.71 15.97 -13.92
CA PRO A 217 -3.72 16.05 -12.86
C PRO A 217 -5.15 16.20 -13.41
N ALA A 218 -5.31 16.86 -14.56
CA ALA A 218 -6.62 17.02 -15.22
C ALA A 218 -7.16 15.67 -15.70
N LYS A 219 -6.34 14.85 -16.37
CA LYS A 219 -6.74 13.52 -16.84
C LYS A 219 -6.97 12.55 -15.69
N TRP A 220 -6.17 12.64 -14.65
CA TRP A 220 -6.42 11.87 -13.43
C TRP A 220 -7.78 12.21 -12.80
N ARG A 221 -8.11 13.51 -12.68
CA ARG A 221 -9.41 13.94 -12.13
C ARG A 221 -10.58 13.50 -13.00
N GLU A 222 -10.41 13.52 -14.31
CA GLU A 222 -11.45 13.12 -15.29
C GLU A 222 -11.72 11.61 -15.26
N LEU A 223 -10.66 10.78 -15.34
CA LEU A 223 -10.79 9.36 -15.67
C LEU A 223 -10.46 8.41 -14.51
N ILE A 224 -9.62 8.81 -13.53
CA ILE A 224 -9.13 7.91 -12.48
C ILE A 224 -9.74 8.26 -11.12
N LYS A 225 -9.82 9.55 -10.77
CA LYS A 225 -10.39 10.00 -9.47
C LYS A 225 -11.77 9.41 -9.17
N PRO A 226 -12.74 9.30 -10.11
CA PRO A 226 -14.05 8.71 -9.80
C PRO A 226 -13.96 7.27 -9.30
N HIS A 227 -13.08 6.46 -9.90
CA HIS A 227 -12.86 5.05 -9.51
C HIS A 227 -12.07 4.94 -8.19
N THR A 228 -11.07 5.80 -7.99
CA THR A 228 -10.35 5.92 -6.71
C THR A 228 -11.31 6.32 -5.59
N ALA A 229 -12.19 7.29 -5.83
CA ALA A 229 -13.23 7.69 -4.87
C ALA A 229 -14.18 6.54 -4.51
N GLY A 230 -14.51 5.67 -5.49
CA GLY A 230 -15.29 4.44 -5.27
C GLY A 230 -14.61 3.41 -4.37
N LEU A 231 -13.29 3.47 -4.23
CA LEU A 231 -12.50 2.62 -3.34
C LEU A 231 -12.12 3.27 -1.99
N ILE A 232 -12.43 4.54 -1.78
CA ILE A 232 -12.13 5.26 -0.53
C ILE A 232 -13.41 5.67 0.20
N ARG A 233 -14.30 6.43 -0.46
CA ARG A 233 -15.47 7.04 0.16
C ARG A 233 -16.40 6.06 0.86
N PRO A 234 -16.81 4.93 0.24
CA PRO A 234 -17.73 4.00 0.90
C PRO A 234 -17.18 3.44 2.22
N PHE A 235 -15.90 3.15 2.28
CA PHE A 235 -15.26 2.62 3.50
C PHE A 235 -15.10 3.70 4.57
N LYS A 236 -14.82 4.94 4.16
CA LYS A 236 -14.85 6.10 5.06
C LYS A 236 -16.21 6.29 5.68
N ASP A 237 -17.28 6.20 4.89
CA ASP A 237 -18.66 6.33 5.34
C ASP A 237 -19.10 5.18 6.26
N MET A 238 -18.46 4.00 6.17
CA MET A 238 -18.61 2.89 7.12
C MET A 238 -17.83 3.10 8.43
N GLY A 239 -17.05 4.18 8.56
CA GLY A 239 -16.25 4.50 9.75
C GLY A 239 -14.89 3.81 9.82
N LEU A 240 -14.44 3.19 8.73
CA LEU A 240 -13.11 2.58 8.65
C LEU A 240 -12.04 3.64 8.36
N GLY A 241 -10.82 3.41 8.82
CA GLY A 241 -9.67 4.17 8.37
C GLY A 241 -9.39 3.94 6.90
N THR A 242 -9.01 4.98 6.16
CA THR A 242 -8.71 4.92 4.73
C THR A 242 -7.25 5.21 4.46
N PHE A 243 -6.63 4.40 3.62
CA PHE A 243 -5.21 4.43 3.30
C PHE A 243 -5.05 4.40 1.77
N TYR A 244 -4.20 5.25 1.22
CA TYR A 244 -3.92 5.27 -0.21
C TYR A 244 -2.43 5.20 -0.48
N HIS A 245 -2.05 4.21 -1.28
CA HIS A 245 -0.67 4.00 -1.71
C HIS A 245 -0.44 4.62 -3.09
N SER A 246 0.61 5.44 -3.19
CA SER A 246 1.19 5.86 -4.47
C SER A 246 2.65 6.21 -4.28
N CYS A 247 3.54 5.43 -4.86
CA CYS A 247 4.94 5.82 -5.00
C CYS A 247 5.09 7.08 -5.86
N GLY A 248 6.23 7.76 -5.74
CA GLY A 248 6.55 8.95 -6.50
C GLY A 248 5.80 10.21 -6.03
N SER A 249 5.82 11.24 -6.88
CA SER A 249 5.17 12.50 -6.60
C SER A 249 3.71 12.49 -7.03
N CYS A 250 2.81 12.38 -6.05
CA CYS A 250 1.36 12.60 -6.23
C CYS A 250 0.90 13.96 -5.66
N TYR A 251 1.84 14.88 -5.42
CA TYR A 251 1.61 16.17 -4.75
C TYR A 251 0.43 16.98 -5.32
N ASP A 252 0.27 17.01 -6.64
CA ASP A 252 -0.72 17.83 -7.33
C ASP A 252 -2.17 17.39 -7.12
N VAL A 253 -2.38 16.18 -6.56
CA VAL A 253 -3.71 15.59 -6.33
C VAL A 253 -3.97 15.20 -4.87
N ILE A 254 -3.08 15.58 -3.93
CA ILE A 254 -3.28 15.28 -2.50
C ILE A 254 -4.57 15.94 -1.97
N ASP A 255 -4.86 17.19 -2.36
CA ASP A 255 -6.12 17.85 -1.97
C ASP A 255 -7.36 17.09 -2.49
N ASP A 256 -7.28 16.53 -3.70
CA ASP A 256 -8.32 15.68 -4.26
C ASP A 256 -8.51 14.37 -3.47
N LEU A 257 -7.41 13.73 -3.05
CA LEU A 257 -7.44 12.53 -2.21
C LEU A 257 -8.06 12.81 -0.84
N ILE A 258 -7.74 13.95 -0.23
CA ILE A 258 -8.38 14.40 1.02
C ILE A 258 -9.89 14.63 0.81
N GLU A 259 -10.28 15.26 -0.30
CA GLU A 259 -11.69 15.50 -0.66
C GLU A 259 -12.50 14.20 -0.77
N VAL A 260 -11.91 13.15 -1.33
CA VAL A 260 -12.58 11.84 -1.43
C VAL A 260 -12.59 11.04 -0.12
N GLY A 261 -11.97 11.56 0.95
CA GLY A 261 -12.07 10.99 2.30
C GLY A 261 -10.84 10.20 2.74
N LEU A 262 -9.67 10.48 2.19
CA LEU A 262 -8.42 9.83 2.60
C LEU A 262 -7.98 10.28 4.00
N ASP A 263 -7.61 9.31 4.85
CA ASP A 263 -7.01 9.55 6.17
C ASP A 263 -5.48 9.50 6.13
N VAL A 264 -4.90 8.56 5.39
CA VAL A 264 -3.44 8.31 5.36
C VAL A 264 -2.93 8.22 3.94
N LEU A 265 -1.93 9.03 3.61
CA LEU A 265 -1.15 8.92 2.38
C LEU A 265 0.10 8.07 2.61
N ASP A 266 0.33 7.10 1.75
CA ASP A 266 1.44 6.15 1.73
C ASP A 266 2.00 5.98 0.30
N PRO A 267 3.30 5.80 0.14
CA PRO A 267 4.31 6.25 1.09
C PRO A 267 4.61 7.74 0.91
N ILE A 268 5.18 8.33 1.93
CA ILE A 268 5.89 9.59 1.71
C ILE A 268 7.27 9.22 1.17
N GLN A 269 7.43 9.29 -0.15
CA GLN A 269 8.70 9.04 -0.83
C GLN A 269 9.50 10.33 -0.88
N VAL A 270 10.36 10.56 0.11
CA VAL A 270 11.04 11.84 0.36
C VAL A 270 11.95 12.31 -0.77
N THR A 271 12.40 11.39 -1.63
CA THR A 271 13.24 11.69 -2.80
C THR A 271 12.44 12.17 -4.00
N ALA A 272 11.12 11.99 -4.01
CA ALA A 272 10.27 12.46 -5.10
C ALA A 272 9.96 13.96 -4.98
N ALA A 273 9.69 14.60 -6.11
CA ALA A 273 9.45 16.04 -6.17
C ALA A 273 8.27 16.47 -5.30
N ASN A 274 8.46 17.46 -4.44
CA ASN A 274 7.50 18.04 -3.52
C ASN A 274 6.95 17.07 -2.44
N MET A 275 7.57 15.89 -2.26
CA MET A 275 7.15 14.89 -1.26
C MET A 275 7.97 14.95 0.04
N GLN A 276 8.82 15.97 0.22
CA GLN A 276 9.61 16.15 1.44
C GLN A 276 8.70 16.50 2.64
N PRO A 277 9.01 15.98 3.85
CA PRO A 277 8.26 16.29 5.08
C PRO A 277 8.02 17.78 5.32
N GLU A 278 9.02 18.62 5.05
CA GLU A 278 8.99 20.07 5.21
C GLU A 278 8.04 20.78 4.23
N ILE A 279 7.70 20.14 3.12
CA ILE A 279 6.74 20.63 2.13
C ILE A 279 5.34 20.15 2.47
N LEU A 280 5.21 18.85 2.79
CA LEU A 280 3.91 18.20 2.98
C LEU A 280 3.25 18.61 4.29
N TYR A 281 3.99 18.62 5.41
CA TYR A 281 3.40 18.85 6.70
C TYR A 281 2.75 20.24 6.84
N PRO A 282 3.39 21.37 6.45
CA PRO A 282 2.77 22.69 6.56
C PRO A 282 1.49 22.85 5.74
N LYS A 283 1.36 22.09 4.64
CA LYS A 283 0.21 22.21 3.74
C LYS A 283 -0.92 21.25 4.06
N PHE A 284 -0.62 20.04 4.48
CA PHE A 284 -1.59 18.96 4.58
C PHE A 284 -1.71 18.37 6.00
N GLY A 285 -0.76 18.60 6.89
CA GLY A 285 -0.67 17.91 8.17
C GLY A 285 -1.87 18.10 9.10
N ASP A 286 -2.63 19.19 8.98
CA ASP A 286 -3.86 19.43 9.72
C ASP A 286 -5.06 18.59 9.23
N ARG A 287 -4.99 18.04 7.99
CA ARG A 287 -6.08 17.33 7.33
C ARG A 287 -5.76 15.89 6.98
N LEU A 288 -4.48 15.54 6.85
CA LEU A 288 -4.00 14.25 6.38
C LEU A 288 -2.97 13.68 7.35
N SER A 289 -2.99 12.38 7.56
CA SER A 289 -1.94 11.65 8.24
C SER A 289 -0.98 11.04 7.21
N PHE A 290 0.26 10.82 7.63
CA PHE A 290 1.33 10.38 6.74
C PHE A 290 1.85 9.00 7.16
N HIS A 291 2.29 8.21 6.17
CA HIS A 291 2.92 6.91 6.39
C HIS A 291 4.18 6.78 5.53
N GLY A 292 5.22 6.11 6.02
CA GLY A 292 6.47 5.93 5.27
C GLY A 292 7.54 6.93 5.65
N ALA A 293 8.13 7.59 4.69
CA ALA A 293 9.15 8.64 4.79
C ALA A 293 10.56 8.19 5.22
N ILE A 294 10.78 6.95 5.70
CA ILE A 294 12.13 6.45 5.93
C ILE A 294 12.64 5.87 4.62
N ASP A 295 13.59 6.57 4.02
CA ASP A 295 14.05 6.30 2.65
C ASP A 295 14.76 4.95 2.54
N GLU A 296 14.18 4.04 1.75
CA GLU A 296 14.69 2.69 1.51
C GLU A 296 15.71 2.62 0.36
N VAL A 297 15.90 3.69 -0.40
CA VAL A 297 16.82 3.72 -1.55
C VAL A 297 18.19 4.26 -1.16
N GLU A 298 18.24 5.41 -0.51
CA GLU A 298 19.50 6.10 -0.20
C GLU A 298 19.91 5.96 1.28
N LEU A 299 18.93 6.01 2.21
CA LEU A 299 19.25 5.98 3.64
C LEU A 299 19.49 4.55 4.14
N LEU A 300 18.51 3.66 3.97
CA LEU A 300 18.57 2.33 4.60
C LEU A 300 19.73 1.46 4.11
N PRO A 301 20.11 1.44 2.82
CA PRO A 301 21.26 0.63 2.37
C PRO A 301 22.63 1.21 2.74
N HIS A 302 22.74 2.54 2.88
CA HIS A 302 24.05 3.21 2.89
C HIS A 302 24.41 3.86 4.21
N ALA A 303 23.43 4.12 5.10
CA ALA A 303 23.66 4.75 6.39
C ALA A 303 24.03 3.75 7.48
N THR A 304 24.63 4.24 8.57
CA THR A 304 24.78 3.49 9.81
C THR A 304 23.45 3.48 10.60
N ALA A 305 23.26 2.50 11.48
CA ALA A 305 22.09 2.42 12.34
C ALA A 305 21.85 3.70 13.18
N SER A 306 22.93 4.38 13.60
CA SER A 306 22.83 5.67 14.30
C SER A 306 22.26 6.76 13.39
N GLN A 307 22.70 6.84 12.13
CA GLN A 307 22.18 7.82 11.17
C GLN A 307 20.71 7.53 10.82
N VAL A 308 20.33 6.26 10.66
CA VAL A 308 18.93 5.86 10.46
C VAL A 308 18.08 6.26 11.67
N TYR A 309 18.57 6.02 12.89
CA TYR A 309 17.90 6.43 14.12
C TYR A 309 17.68 7.95 14.17
N ASP A 310 18.74 8.73 13.96
CA ASP A 310 18.69 10.20 14.01
C ASP A 310 17.75 10.79 12.94
N GLU A 311 17.82 10.26 11.71
CA GLU A 311 16.92 10.68 10.63
C GLU A 311 15.46 10.30 10.91
N THR A 312 15.21 9.13 11.45
CA THR A 312 13.85 8.72 11.88
C THR A 312 13.30 9.68 12.93
N GLN A 313 14.12 10.06 13.95
CA GLN A 313 13.72 11.06 14.95
C GLN A 313 13.42 12.43 14.31
N ARG A 314 14.23 12.85 13.34
CA ARG A 314 14.00 14.11 12.59
C ARG A 314 12.67 14.08 11.84
N ILE A 315 12.39 13.00 11.10
CA ILE A 315 11.15 12.85 10.34
C ILE A 315 9.93 12.83 11.28
N ILE A 316 10.01 12.09 12.40
CA ILE A 316 8.95 12.09 13.41
C ILE A 316 8.69 13.52 13.95
N SER A 317 9.74 14.30 14.19
CA SER A 317 9.60 15.67 14.70
C SER A 317 8.84 16.60 13.74
N ILE A 318 8.85 16.30 12.44
CA ILE A 318 8.16 17.09 11.41
C ILE A 318 6.76 16.53 11.14
N LEU A 319 6.68 15.31 10.61
CA LEU A 319 5.41 14.68 10.20
C LEU A 319 4.52 14.31 11.40
N GLY A 320 5.14 14.01 12.55
CA GLY A 320 4.46 13.64 13.78
C GLY A 320 4.13 14.81 14.71
N ALA A 321 4.41 16.06 14.33
CA ALA A 321 4.25 17.22 15.22
C ALA A 321 2.81 17.39 15.74
N ASN A 322 1.80 16.92 15.02
CA ASN A 322 0.40 16.87 15.45
C ASN A 322 -0.10 15.42 15.69
N HIS A 323 0.80 14.47 15.88
CA HIS A 323 0.53 13.04 16.07
C HIS A 323 -0.01 12.27 14.84
N GLY A 324 -0.10 12.89 13.66
CA GLY A 324 -0.65 12.33 12.42
C GLY A 324 0.39 11.59 11.57
N TYR A 325 1.28 10.77 12.18
CA TYR A 325 2.32 10.08 11.44
C TYR A 325 2.49 8.62 11.91
N ILE A 326 2.56 7.71 10.94
CA ILE A 326 2.87 6.29 11.11
C ILE A 326 4.27 6.05 10.55
N VAL A 327 5.21 5.72 11.43
CA VAL A 327 6.62 5.49 11.06
C VAL A 327 6.74 4.19 10.29
N SER A 328 7.27 4.27 9.08
CA SER A 328 7.50 3.11 8.20
C SER A 328 8.61 3.44 7.19
N PRO A 329 9.31 2.45 6.64
CA PRO A 329 10.04 2.64 5.39
C PRO A 329 9.13 3.16 4.28
N SER A 330 9.68 3.93 3.32
CA SER A 330 8.90 4.49 2.21
C SER A 330 8.49 3.45 1.17
N HIS A 331 8.98 2.23 1.26
CA HIS A 331 8.52 1.07 0.51
C HIS A 331 8.91 -0.22 1.27
N GLN A 332 8.74 -1.39 0.66
CA GLN A 332 9.25 -2.65 1.19
C GLN A 332 10.77 -2.59 1.34
N VAL A 333 11.26 -2.86 2.56
CA VAL A 333 12.71 -2.93 2.80
C VAL A 333 13.32 -4.03 1.94
N GLN A 334 14.37 -3.67 1.21
CA GLN A 334 15.07 -4.54 0.26
C GLN A 334 16.26 -5.25 0.91
N GLY A 335 16.75 -6.34 0.28
CA GLY A 335 17.80 -7.20 0.80
C GLY A 335 19.21 -6.57 0.88
N ASP A 336 19.38 -5.34 0.42
CA ASP A 336 20.60 -4.54 0.60
C ASP A 336 20.65 -3.76 1.91
N THR A 337 19.55 -3.77 2.68
CA THR A 337 19.43 -3.12 3.99
C THR A 337 19.87 -4.06 5.12
N THR A 338 20.69 -3.57 6.03
CA THR A 338 21.12 -4.34 7.22
C THR A 338 19.99 -4.47 8.25
N VAL A 339 19.99 -5.58 9.00
CA VAL A 339 19.01 -5.80 10.09
C VAL A 339 19.10 -4.70 11.16
N GLU A 340 20.31 -4.21 11.46
CA GLU A 340 20.55 -3.14 12.43
C GLU A 340 19.87 -1.84 12.00
N ASN A 341 19.87 -1.53 10.70
CA ASN A 341 19.19 -0.34 10.15
C ASN A 341 17.67 -0.47 10.27
N VAL A 342 17.12 -1.67 9.99
CA VAL A 342 15.68 -1.91 10.22
C VAL A 342 15.33 -1.70 11.70
N ILE A 343 16.07 -2.31 12.62
CA ILE A 343 15.83 -2.18 14.07
C ILE A 343 15.92 -0.73 14.54
N ALA A 344 16.85 0.06 13.98
CA ALA A 344 17.05 1.45 14.36
C ALA A 344 15.79 2.33 14.13
N ILE A 345 15.00 2.05 13.09
CA ILE A 345 13.73 2.74 12.82
C ILE A 345 12.76 2.58 13.99
N PHE A 346 12.55 1.32 14.41
CA PHE A 346 11.59 1.01 15.49
C PHE A 346 12.08 1.50 16.84
N LYS A 347 13.41 1.41 17.09
CA LYS A 347 13.99 1.98 18.29
C LYS A 347 13.79 3.49 18.36
N ALA A 348 14.01 4.21 17.27
CA ALA A 348 13.77 5.65 17.22
C ALA A 348 12.29 6.01 17.52
N ALA A 349 11.34 5.27 16.95
CA ALA A 349 9.91 5.47 17.22
C ALA A 349 9.53 5.18 18.69
N GLN A 350 10.10 4.12 19.28
CA GLN A 350 9.85 3.75 20.69
C GLN A 350 10.43 4.76 21.67
N ASP A 351 11.62 5.30 21.38
CA ASP A 351 12.31 6.26 22.24
C ASP A 351 11.73 7.70 22.11
N TYR A 352 10.98 7.99 21.02
CA TYR A 352 10.44 9.31 20.77
C TYR A 352 9.37 9.69 21.81
N LYS A 353 9.48 10.91 22.35
CA LYS A 353 8.49 11.49 23.28
C LYS A 353 7.92 12.75 22.67
N TYR A 354 6.60 12.77 22.51
CA TYR A 354 5.85 13.93 22.04
C TYR A 354 5.86 15.08 23.07
#